data_4acf85ef4e549ca17a47c78e7a495345
#
_entry.id   4acf85ef4e549ca17a47c78e7a495345
#
_cell.length_a   1.000
_cell.length_b   1.000
_cell.length_c   1.000
_cell.angle_alpha   90.00
_cell.angle_beta   90.00
_cell.angle_gamma   90.00
#
_symmetry.space_group_name_H-M   'P 1'
#
loop_
_entity.id
_entity.type
_entity.pdbx_description
1 polymer ?
#
loop_
_entity_poly.entity_id
_entity_poly.type
_entity_poly.pdbx_seq_one_letter_code
_entity_poly.pdbx_strand_id
1 'polypeptide(L)'
;MPSEQAPRVTPLLPPDWKESELDALGAFPAGLKFVLQRWEAGGEDARGMYTLGFLAHYPALAKAFLTLNKHVAADSTLNARERELLILRISWLRQSEYEVVQHNILGRRAGL
;
A
#
# COMPACT_ATOMS: atom_id res chain seq x y z
N MET A 1 22.43 9.96 7.32
CA MET A 1 22.52 8.54 6.91
C MET A 1 21.36 7.79 7.50
N PRO A 2 20.55 7.12 6.67
CA PRO A 2 19.57 6.21 7.23
C PRO A 2 20.31 5.13 8.01
N SER A 3 19.85 4.80 9.21
CA SER A 3 20.43 3.71 9.98
C SER A 3 20.17 2.40 9.22
N GLU A 4 21.19 1.60 9.03
CA GLU A 4 21.10 0.25 8.45
C GLU A 4 20.42 -0.75 9.40
N GLN A 5 19.61 -0.26 10.34
CA GLN A 5 18.92 -1.15 11.26
C GLN A 5 17.80 -1.86 10.54
N ALA A 6 17.77 -3.17 10.67
CA ALA A 6 16.66 -3.99 10.20
C ALA A 6 15.33 -3.51 10.84
N PRO A 7 14.22 -3.57 10.12
CA PRO A 7 12.93 -3.20 10.70
C PRO A 7 12.61 -4.09 11.90
N ARG A 8 11.97 -3.50 12.93
CA ARG A 8 11.58 -4.25 14.14
C ARG A 8 10.61 -5.39 13.85
N VAL A 9 9.77 -5.20 12.85
CA VAL A 9 8.86 -6.23 12.34
C VAL A 9 9.27 -6.51 10.90
N THR A 10 9.66 -7.74 10.63
CA THR A 10 10.01 -8.15 9.28
C THR A 10 8.73 -8.35 8.46
N PRO A 11 8.57 -7.69 7.31
CA PRO A 11 7.40 -7.91 6.48
C PRO A 11 7.37 -9.36 5.97
N LEU A 12 6.19 -9.98 6.00
CA LEU A 12 5.98 -11.24 5.32
C LEU A 12 5.89 -10.98 3.82
N LEU A 13 6.64 -11.74 3.02
CA LEU A 13 6.63 -11.59 1.57
C LEU A 13 5.70 -12.63 0.94
N PRO A 14 5.31 -12.46 -0.34
CA PRO A 14 4.33 -13.33 -0.99
C PRO A 14 4.50 -14.84 -0.80
N PRO A 15 5.72 -15.42 -0.80
CA PRO A 15 5.86 -16.85 -0.53
C PRO A 15 5.37 -17.30 0.85
N ASP A 16 5.31 -16.37 1.81
CA ASP A 16 4.87 -16.64 3.18
C ASP A 16 3.37 -16.40 3.38
N TRP A 17 2.68 -15.88 2.37
CA TRP A 17 1.25 -15.60 2.45
C TRP A 17 0.45 -16.87 2.19
N LYS A 18 -0.16 -17.39 3.25
CA LYS A 18 -1.06 -18.54 3.21
C LYS A 18 -2.49 -18.09 2.94
N GLU A 19 -3.43 -19.02 3.03
CA GLU A 19 -4.84 -18.74 2.74
C GLU A 19 -5.41 -17.59 3.58
N SER A 20 -5.12 -17.57 4.88
CA SER A 20 -5.63 -16.53 5.79
C SER A 20 -5.09 -15.13 5.45
N GLU A 21 -3.81 -15.04 5.11
CA GLU A 21 -3.18 -13.79 4.71
C GLU A 21 -3.72 -13.32 3.36
N LEU A 22 -3.81 -14.21 2.39
CA LEU A 22 -4.34 -13.89 1.06
C LEU A 22 -5.80 -13.45 1.12
N ASP A 23 -6.62 -14.10 1.95
CA ASP A 23 -8.02 -13.69 2.15
C ASP A 23 -8.09 -12.26 2.71
N ALA A 24 -7.30 -11.97 3.73
CA ALA A 24 -7.27 -10.65 4.35
C ALA A 24 -6.74 -9.57 3.39
N LEU A 25 -5.62 -9.83 2.74
CA LEU A 25 -5.00 -8.89 1.79
C LEU A 25 -5.87 -8.70 0.54
N GLY A 26 -6.68 -9.69 0.19
CA GLY A 26 -7.65 -9.63 -0.90
C GLY A 26 -8.84 -8.71 -0.64
N ALA A 27 -8.97 -8.14 0.56
CA ALA A 27 -9.98 -7.12 0.85
C ALA A 27 -9.78 -5.85 0.00
N PHE A 28 -8.57 -5.62 -0.49
CA PHE A 28 -8.30 -4.64 -1.54
C PHE A 28 -7.69 -5.38 -2.75
N PRO A 29 -8.53 -5.97 -3.62
CA PRO A 29 -8.08 -6.89 -4.67
C PRO A 29 -7.07 -6.29 -5.65
N ALA A 30 -7.27 -5.05 -6.07
CA ALA A 30 -6.36 -4.40 -7.02
C ALA A 30 -4.96 -4.23 -6.45
N GLY A 31 -4.85 -3.89 -5.17
CA GLY A 31 -3.56 -3.76 -4.49
C GLY A 31 -2.83 -5.09 -4.38
N LEU A 32 -3.54 -6.14 -3.97
CA LEU A 32 -2.98 -7.50 -3.89
C LEU A 32 -2.52 -7.98 -5.27
N LYS A 33 -3.36 -7.83 -6.28
CA LYS A 33 -3.02 -8.22 -7.66
C LYS A 33 -1.76 -7.51 -8.16
N PHE A 34 -1.66 -6.21 -7.95
CA PHE A 34 -0.49 -5.44 -8.34
C PHE A 34 0.79 -5.98 -7.69
N VAL A 35 0.77 -6.20 -6.39
CA VAL A 35 1.93 -6.70 -5.65
C VAL A 35 2.33 -8.10 -6.11
N LEU A 36 1.37 -9.01 -6.29
CA LEU A 36 1.66 -10.37 -6.73
C LEU A 36 2.25 -10.39 -8.15
N GLN A 37 1.72 -9.58 -9.06
CA GLN A 37 2.26 -9.47 -10.41
C GLN A 37 3.70 -8.93 -10.41
N ARG A 38 3.98 -7.95 -9.58
CA ARG A 38 5.34 -7.41 -9.45
C ARG A 38 6.31 -8.42 -8.85
N TRP A 39 5.85 -9.19 -7.87
CA TRP A 39 6.66 -10.26 -7.29
C TRP A 39 7.02 -11.32 -8.33
N GLU A 40 6.04 -11.80 -9.08
CA GLU A 40 6.23 -12.78 -10.15
C GLU A 40 7.19 -12.29 -11.24
N ALA A 41 7.21 -10.99 -11.50
CA ALA A 41 8.14 -10.36 -12.43
C ALA A 41 9.54 -10.10 -11.82
N GLY A 42 9.80 -10.55 -10.59
CA GLY A 42 11.08 -10.37 -9.90
C GLY A 42 11.25 -9.04 -9.19
N GLY A 43 10.19 -8.24 -9.05
CA GLY A 43 10.23 -6.94 -8.38
C GLY A 43 9.94 -7.07 -6.88
N GLU A 44 10.99 -7.06 -6.05
CA GLU A 44 10.85 -7.10 -4.59
C GLU A 44 10.52 -5.73 -3.98
N ASP A 45 10.70 -4.67 -4.73
CA ASP A 45 10.51 -3.28 -4.32
C ASP A 45 9.15 -2.70 -4.75
N ALA A 46 8.18 -3.56 -5.06
CA ALA A 46 6.88 -3.11 -5.50
C ALA A 46 6.22 -2.22 -4.45
N ARG A 47 5.66 -1.12 -4.93
CA ARG A 47 4.88 -0.22 -4.08
C ARG A 47 3.78 -0.99 -3.36
N GLY A 48 3.72 -0.81 -2.05
CA GLY A 48 2.74 -1.49 -1.21
C GLY A 48 3.13 -2.89 -0.74
N MET A 49 4.20 -3.49 -1.28
CA MET A 49 4.61 -4.85 -0.91
C MET A 49 4.92 -4.96 0.58
N TYR A 50 5.75 -4.06 1.10
CA TYR A 50 6.08 -4.06 2.52
C TYR A 50 4.90 -3.67 3.41
N THR A 51 4.05 -2.76 2.95
CA THR A 51 2.82 -2.41 3.67
C THR A 51 1.92 -3.63 3.82
N LEU A 52 1.66 -4.37 2.75
CA LEU A 52 0.91 -5.63 2.81
C LEU A 52 1.64 -6.66 3.66
N GLY A 53 2.96 -6.73 3.57
CA GLY A 53 3.77 -7.63 4.37
C GLY A 53 3.69 -7.39 5.87
N PHE A 54 3.60 -6.15 6.30
CA PHE A 54 3.36 -5.82 7.70
C PHE A 54 1.94 -6.18 8.14
N LEU A 55 0.95 -5.83 7.31
CA LEU A 55 -0.45 -6.14 7.61
C LEU A 55 -0.71 -7.65 7.66
N ALA A 56 0.02 -8.44 6.90
CA ALA A 56 -0.12 -9.88 6.86
C ALA A 56 0.14 -10.56 8.22
N HIS A 57 0.87 -9.91 9.13
CA HIS A 57 1.07 -10.42 10.48
C HIS A 57 -0.20 -10.47 11.33
N TYR A 58 -1.21 -9.66 10.99
CA TYR A 58 -2.47 -9.65 11.71
C TYR A 58 -3.64 -9.61 10.71
N PRO A 59 -4.03 -10.76 10.18
CA PRO A 59 -5.04 -10.83 9.11
C PRO A 59 -6.37 -10.16 9.43
N ALA A 60 -6.88 -10.29 10.65
CA ALA A 60 -8.15 -9.67 11.04
C ALA A 60 -8.10 -8.13 10.91
N LEU A 61 -7.03 -7.51 11.37
CA LEU A 61 -6.83 -6.06 11.23
C LEU A 61 -6.59 -5.68 9.77
N ALA A 62 -5.78 -6.46 9.06
CA ALA A 62 -5.50 -6.24 7.64
C ALA A 62 -6.78 -6.19 6.82
N LYS A 63 -7.69 -7.14 7.04
CA LYS A 63 -8.97 -7.19 6.32
C LYS A 63 -9.83 -5.96 6.57
N ALA A 64 -9.95 -5.53 7.82
CA ALA A 64 -10.71 -4.35 8.19
C ALA A 64 -10.11 -3.07 7.61
N PHE A 65 -8.80 -2.90 7.77
CA PHE A 65 -8.08 -1.73 7.26
C PHE A 65 -8.14 -1.64 5.73
N LEU A 66 -7.89 -2.74 5.04
CA LEU A 66 -7.87 -2.76 3.57
C LEU A 66 -9.27 -2.60 2.97
N THR A 67 -10.31 -3.03 3.66
CA THR A 67 -11.70 -2.77 3.26
C THR A 67 -11.97 -1.25 3.27
N LEU A 68 -11.57 -0.56 4.34
CA LEU A 68 -11.64 0.90 4.40
C LEU A 68 -10.78 1.55 3.32
N ASN A 69 -9.56 1.09 3.17
CA ASN A 69 -8.61 1.64 2.21
C ASN A 69 -9.12 1.50 0.77
N LYS A 70 -9.73 0.37 0.44
CA LYS A 70 -10.37 0.17 -0.88
C LYS A 70 -11.43 1.24 -1.14
N HIS A 71 -12.27 1.52 -0.15
CA HIS A 71 -13.29 2.57 -0.31
C HIS A 71 -12.65 3.93 -0.58
N VAL A 72 -11.68 4.32 0.23
CA VAL A 72 -10.99 5.62 0.10
C VAL A 72 -10.26 5.73 -1.25
N ALA A 73 -9.56 4.69 -1.64
CA ALA A 73 -8.68 4.72 -2.82
C ALA A 73 -9.43 4.51 -4.14
N ALA A 74 -10.52 3.72 -4.15
CA ALA A 74 -11.15 3.26 -5.39
C ALA A 74 -12.65 3.56 -5.48
N ASP A 75 -13.37 3.53 -4.38
CA ASP A 75 -14.84 3.55 -4.38
C ASP A 75 -15.43 4.89 -3.92
N SER A 76 -14.60 5.86 -3.50
CA SER A 76 -15.10 7.17 -3.08
C SER A 76 -15.62 7.99 -4.27
N THR A 77 -16.44 8.99 -3.97
CA THR A 77 -16.99 9.91 -4.98
C THR A 77 -15.98 10.94 -5.49
N LEU A 78 -14.81 11.03 -4.87
CA LEU A 78 -13.73 11.91 -5.32
C LEU A 78 -13.11 11.38 -6.61
N ASN A 79 -12.84 12.26 -7.57
CA ASN A 79 -12.05 11.86 -8.73
C ASN A 79 -10.58 11.67 -8.36
N ALA A 80 -9.82 11.07 -9.26
CA ALA A 80 -8.42 10.75 -8.98
C ALA A 80 -7.58 11.99 -8.63
N ARG A 81 -7.81 13.10 -9.33
CA ARG A 81 -7.06 14.35 -9.08
C ARG A 81 -7.34 14.93 -7.70
N GLU A 82 -8.61 15.00 -7.31
CA GLU A 82 -9.02 15.48 -6.00
C GLU A 82 -8.45 14.61 -4.88
N ARG A 83 -8.53 13.30 -5.03
CA ARG A 83 -7.97 12.35 -4.08
C ARG A 83 -6.47 12.55 -3.89
N GLU A 84 -5.72 12.64 -4.98
CA GLU A 84 -4.26 12.81 -4.90
C GLU A 84 -3.87 14.17 -4.31
N LEU A 85 -4.63 15.23 -4.58
CA LEU A 85 -4.41 16.52 -3.93
C LEU A 85 -4.54 16.44 -2.42
N LEU A 86 -5.59 15.77 -1.93
CA LEU A 86 -5.80 15.60 -0.49
C LEU A 86 -4.70 14.76 0.16
N ILE A 87 -4.32 13.67 -0.49
CA ILE A 87 -3.27 12.79 0.03
C ILE A 87 -1.93 13.51 0.08
N LEU A 88 -1.55 14.20 -0.99
CA LEU A 88 -0.30 14.98 -1.03
C LEU A 88 -0.30 16.09 0.02
N ARG A 89 -1.43 16.75 0.21
CA ARG A 89 -1.53 17.81 1.22
C ARG A 89 -1.30 17.28 2.64
N ILE A 90 -1.99 16.22 3.00
CA ILE A 90 -1.83 15.65 4.35
C ILE A 90 -0.43 15.01 4.53
N SER A 91 0.09 14.38 3.50
CA SER A 91 1.42 13.79 3.53
C SER A 91 2.50 14.84 3.76
N TRP A 92 2.38 15.98 3.10
CA TRP A 92 3.27 17.12 3.30
C TRP A 92 3.17 17.67 4.73
N LEU A 93 1.95 17.91 5.21
CA LEU A 93 1.72 18.45 6.55
C LEU A 93 2.24 17.50 7.65
N ARG A 94 2.16 16.20 7.42
CA ARG A 94 2.62 15.18 8.37
C ARG A 94 4.07 14.76 8.14
N GLN A 95 4.74 15.35 7.16
CA GLN A 95 6.14 15.03 6.79
C GLN A 95 6.33 13.53 6.53
N SER A 96 5.37 12.91 5.86
CA SER A 96 5.44 11.51 5.46
C SER A 96 6.15 11.38 4.13
N GLU A 97 7.45 11.16 4.16
CA GLU A 97 8.27 11.06 2.95
C GLU A 97 7.79 9.93 2.02
N TYR A 98 7.49 8.77 2.59
CA TYR A 98 6.98 7.63 1.82
C TYR A 98 5.73 8.00 1.02
N GLU A 99 4.75 8.59 1.67
CA GLU A 99 3.50 8.98 1.01
C GLU A 99 3.71 10.06 -0.05
N VAL A 100 4.55 11.05 0.23
CA VAL A 100 4.88 12.11 -0.73
C VAL A 100 5.51 11.51 -1.99
N VAL A 101 6.47 10.61 -1.84
CA VAL A 101 7.15 9.98 -2.98
C VAL A 101 6.17 9.15 -3.81
N GLN A 102 5.37 8.31 -3.18
CA GLN A 102 4.42 7.44 -3.87
C GLN A 102 3.32 8.24 -4.57
N HIS A 103 2.76 9.23 -3.90
CA HIS A 103 1.63 9.99 -4.42
C HIS A 103 2.03 11.12 -5.37
N ASN A 104 3.30 11.51 -5.44
CA ASN A 104 3.81 12.33 -6.54
C ASN A 104 3.68 11.60 -7.88
N ILE A 105 3.97 10.31 -7.90
CA ILE A 105 3.82 9.50 -9.11
C ILE A 105 2.35 9.38 -9.50
N LEU A 106 1.51 9.02 -8.53
CA LEU A 106 0.06 8.86 -8.77
C LEU A 106 -0.62 10.18 -9.11
N GLY A 107 -0.22 11.26 -8.46
CA GLY A 107 -0.75 12.59 -8.72
C GLY A 107 -0.46 13.06 -10.14
N ARG A 108 0.75 12.85 -10.63
CA ARG A 108 1.09 13.17 -12.02
C ARG A 108 0.25 12.37 -13.01
N ARG A 109 0.02 11.10 -12.74
CA ARG A 109 -0.88 10.26 -13.56
C ARG A 109 -2.33 10.75 -13.51
N ALA A 110 -2.73 11.38 -12.43
CA ALA A 110 -4.06 11.95 -12.25
C ALA A 110 -4.20 13.40 -12.78
N GLY A 111 -3.14 13.94 -13.40
CA GLY A 111 -3.16 15.27 -14.01
C GLY A 111 -2.67 16.41 -13.11
N LEU A 112 -1.96 16.10 -12.06
CA LEU A 112 -1.31 17.13 -11.23
C LEU A 112 0.04 17.57 -11.78
#